data_05deb6fb6ec3af54644046042781db9c
#
_entry.id   05deb6fb6ec3af54644046042781db9c
#
_cell.length_a   1.000
_cell.length_b   1.000
_cell.length_c   1.000
_cell.angle_alpha   90.00
_cell.angle_beta   90.00
_cell.angle_gamma   90.00
#
_symmetry.space_group_name_H-M   'P 1'
#
loop_
_entity.id
_entity.type
_entity.pdbx_description
1 polymer ?
#
loop_
_entity_poly.entity_id
_entity_poly.type
_entity_poly.pdbx_seq_one_letter_code
_entity_poly.pdbx_strand_id
1 'polypeptide(L)'
;NLKFGISGIEKKLDSKLLGSDGWIKFETNSKGEIKKELKKKNAIPGSNIKTFLIGELQNKAYQEMKGVSGAVVMINCLDGGINCLVSSPSFNNNEFSDGVSQEKWNALLSDQYNPLLNRSIAGLYSPGSTYKLITALHAIENENFDRNRKFFCSGHVKLGKRKFHCWKKEGHGEVNLSDAIKKSCDCYFYNLAKEMEIDRLANFSKVFSIGTSTGIDIPNELSGLMPDRSWKVKNRGEKWQKGETFNTVIGQGFMLSTPLQLSLMTARIATGKKIIPSILFKKRKFEDLNINKENLSFIHKSMYAVVNQINGTAFSSKLNGTNKMAGKTGTSQVRKISLEEREREDGVIKNEQLVYKLRDHSIFTCYAPFHKPKFALAVIAEHMGSGSKVAAPIAKRIMQLALSKYL
;
A
#
# COMPACT_ATOMS: atom_id res chain seq x y z
N ASN A 1 -24.28 27.64 -12.13
CA ASN A 1 -22.88 27.53 -11.65
C ASN A 1 -22.23 26.32 -12.28
N LEU A 2 -21.17 26.54 -13.06
CA LEU A 2 -20.33 25.48 -13.62
C LEU A 2 -19.60 24.76 -12.48
N LYS A 3 -19.71 23.43 -12.42
CA LYS A 3 -19.00 22.60 -11.45
C LYS A 3 -17.77 22.03 -12.13
N PHE A 4 -16.60 22.19 -11.53
CA PHE A 4 -15.33 21.68 -12.06
C PHE A 4 -14.75 20.60 -11.17
N GLY A 5 -14.15 19.58 -11.77
CA GLY A 5 -13.42 18.55 -11.03
C GLY A 5 -12.08 19.06 -10.50
N ILE A 6 -11.94 19.19 -9.19
CA ILE A 6 -10.73 19.72 -8.53
C ILE A 6 -9.72 18.61 -8.24
N SER A 7 -10.18 17.40 -7.95
CA SER A 7 -9.32 16.27 -7.59
C SER A 7 -9.88 14.92 -8.06
N GLY A 8 -9.08 13.85 -7.93
CA GLY A 8 -9.50 12.48 -8.17
C GLY A 8 -10.06 12.22 -9.58
N ILE A 9 -11.11 11.41 -9.63
CA ILE A 9 -11.79 11.02 -10.88
C ILE A 9 -12.44 12.23 -11.55
N GLU A 10 -13.05 13.12 -10.78
CA GLU A 10 -13.72 14.31 -11.30
C GLU A 10 -12.73 15.18 -12.07
N LYS A 11 -11.55 15.48 -11.51
CA LYS A 11 -10.51 16.24 -12.21
C LYS A 11 -10.02 15.53 -13.49
N LYS A 12 -9.80 14.20 -13.40
CA LYS A 12 -9.29 13.41 -14.53
C LYS A 12 -10.28 13.38 -15.71
N LEU A 13 -11.56 13.40 -15.41
CA LEU A 13 -12.64 13.23 -16.38
C LEU A 13 -13.53 14.45 -16.53
N ASP A 14 -13.06 15.59 -16.05
CA ASP A 14 -13.83 16.84 -16.02
C ASP A 14 -14.54 17.15 -17.35
N SER A 15 -13.82 17.14 -18.45
CA SER A 15 -14.34 17.38 -19.80
C SER A 15 -15.42 16.37 -20.23
N LYS A 16 -15.42 15.15 -19.69
CA LYS A 16 -16.43 14.12 -20.01
C LYS A 16 -17.64 14.22 -19.10
N LEU A 17 -17.44 14.61 -17.85
CA LEU A 17 -18.49 14.71 -16.85
C LEU A 17 -19.27 16.02 -16.97
N LEU A 18 -18.63 17.09 -17.42
CA LEU A 18 -19.23 18.43 -17.52
C LEU A 18 -20.32 18.51 -18.60
N GLY A 19 -20.12 17.79 -19.71
CA GLY A 19 -21.00 17.92 -20.90
C GLY A 19 -20.79 19.22 -21.64
N SER A 20 -21.84 19.79 -22.21
CA SER A 20 -21.82 21.11 -22.83
C SER A 20 -23.09 21.92 -22.53
N ASP A 21 -22.91 23.20 -22.24
CA ASP A 21 -24.00 24.08 -21.88
C ASP A 21 -24.96 24.33 -23.05
N GLY A 22 -26.23 24.41 -22.73
CA GLY A 22 -27.23 24.95 -23.58
C GLY A 22 -27.36 26.47 -23.37
N TRP A 23 -27.96 27.13 -24.33
CA TRP A 23 -28.29 28.54 -24.23
C TRP A 23 -29.58 28.87 -24.98
N ILE A 24 -30.26 29.93 -24.53
CA ILE A 24 -31.43 30.48 -25.20
C ILE A 24 -31.18 31.94 -25.46
N LYS A 25 -31.41 32.37 -26.69
CA LYS A 25 -31.33 33.78 -27.11
C LYS A 25 -32.73 34.35 -27.20
N PHE A 26 -32.96 35.42 -26.45
CA PHE A 26 -34.21 36.15 -26.45
C PHE A 26 -34.08 37.50 -27.10
N GLU A 27 -35.15 37.97 -27.75
CA GLU A 27 -35.35 39.37 -28.08
C GLU A 27 -35.99 40.06 -26.90
N THR A 28 -35.44 41.17 -26.43
CA THR A 28 -35.95 41.95 -25.30
C THR A 28 -36.27 43.38 -25.74
N ASN A 29 -37.25 44.01 -25.09
CA ASN A 29 -37.49 45.44 -25.28
C ASN A 29 -36.48 46.29 -24.47
N SER A 30 -36.58 47.61 -24.55
CA SER A 30 -35.72 48.57 -23.83
C SER A 30 -35.81 48.45 -22.30
N LYS A 31 -36.83 47.78 -21.76
CA LYS A 31 -37.01 47.51 -20.33
C LYS A 31 -36.53 46.13 -19.89
N GLY A 32 -35.96 45.34 -20.81
CA GLY A 32 -35.47 43.98 -20.51
C GLY A 32 -36.56 42.89 -20.53
N GLU A 33 -37.79 43.21 -20.92
CA GLU A 33 -38.90 42.24 -21.01
C GLU A 33 -38.74 41.38 -22.27
N ILE A 34 -38.83 40.03 -22.10
CA ILE A 34 -38.73 39.05 -23.18
C ILE A 34 -39.90 39.18 -24.13
N LYS A 35 -39.61 39.49 -25.42
CA LYS A 35 -40.60 39.52 -26.48
C LYS A 35 -40.71 38.22 -27.25
N LYS A 36 -39.57 37.57 -27.56
CA LYS A 36 -39.55 36.38 -28.40
C LYS A 36 -38.31 35.57 -28.14
N GLU A 37 -38.45 34.23 -28.14
CA GLU A 37 -37.32 33.30 -28.24
C GLU A 37 -36.78 33.28 -29.68
N LEU A 38 -35.53 33.67 -29.89
CA LEU A 38 -34.91 33.72 -31.21
C LEU A 38 -34.23 32.45 -31.60
N LYS A 39 -33.50 31.84 -30.64
CA LYS A 39 -32.70 30.63 -30.89
C LYS A 39 -32.45 29.90 -29.58
N LYS A 40 -32.44 28.56 -29.66
CA LYS A 40 -32.18 27.70 -28.53
C LYS A 40 -31.14 26.63 -28.93
N LYS A 41 -30.21 26.36 -28.07
CA LYS A 41 -29.32 25.20 -28.11
C LYS A 41 -29.52 24.40 -26.83
N ASN A 42 -29.92 23.15 -26.94
CA ASN A 42 -30.10 22.30 -25.77
C ASN A 42 -28.74 21.95 -25.15
N ALA A 43 -28.71 21.85 -23.81
CA ALA A 43 -27.58 21.31 -23.08
C ALA A 43 -27.37 19.84 -23.44
N ILE A 44 -26.10 19.40 -23.49
CA ILE A 44 -25.74 18.01 -23.67
C ILE A 44 -25.18 17.52 -22.32
N PRO A 45 -25.84 16.55 -21.64
CA PRO A 45 -25.37 16.07 -20.36
C PRO A 45 -24.01 15.37 -20.50
N GLY A 46 -23.24 15.36 -19.41
CA GLY A 46 -21.97 14.62 -19.35
C GLY A 46 -22.16 13.11 -19.53
N SER A 47 -21.07 12.44 -19.85
CA SER A 47 -21.09 11.01 -20.09
C SER A 47 -21.12 10.18 -18.81
N ASN A 48 -21.84 9.07 -18.80
CA ASN A 48 -21.79 8.08 -17.74
C ASN A 48 -20.41 7.42 -17.69
N ILE A 49 -19.81 7.35 -16.52
CA ILE A 49 -18.51 6.74 -16.30
C ILE A 49 -18.66 5.45 -15.52
N LYS A 50 -18.16 4.35 -16.08
CA LYS A 50 -18.10 3.07 -15.39
C LYS A 50 -16.74 2.90 -14.72
N THR A 51 -16.73 2.52 -13.45
CA THR A 51 -15.53 2.25 -12.65
C THR A 51 -15.48 0.82 -12.18
N PHE A 52 -14.29 0.37 -11.72
CA PHE A 52 -14.12 -0.92 -11.06
C PHE A 52 -14.46 -0.88 -9.56
N LEU A 53 -14.70 0.30 -9.00
CA LEU A 53 -15.05 0.43 -7.58
C LEU A 53 -16.33 -0.34 -7.26
N ILE A 54 -16.29 -1.11 -6.19
CA ILE A 54 -17.44 -1.85 -5.67
C ILE A 54 -17.91 -1.13 -4.41
N GLY A 55 -19.04 -0.45 -4.50
CA GLY A 55 -19.55 0.42 -3.42
C GLY A 55 -19.66 -0.27 -2.07
N GLU A 56 -20.08 -1.53 -2.05
CA GLU A 56 -20.19 -2.31 -0.80
C GLU A 56 -18.81 -2.60 -0.18
N LEU A 57 -17.79 -2.94 -0.99
CA LEU A 57 -16.41 -3.14 -0.51
C LEU A 57 -15.80 -1.83 -0.05
N GLN A 58 -16.05 -0.73 -0.78
CA GLN A 58 -15.61 0.61 -0.42
C GLN A 58 -16.19 1.02 0.95
N ASN A 59 -17.50 0.85 1.12
CA ASN A 59 -18.17 1.17 2.38
C ASN A 59 -17.68 0.27 3.53
N LYS A 60 -17.60 -1.05 3.31
CA LYS A 60 -17.06 -1.97 4.32
C LYS A 60 -15.67 -1.56 4.77
N ALA A 61 -14.76 -1.28 3.83
CA ALA A 61 -13.40 -0.87 4.15
C ALA A 61 -13.37 0.46 4.91
N TYR A 62 -14.20 1.43 4.54
CA TYR A 62 -14.31 2.71 5.25
C TYR A 62 -14.81 2.51 6.68
N GLN A 63 -15.83 1.66 6.91
CA GLN A 63 -16.33 1.34 8.25
C GLN A 63 -15.26 0.65 9.11
N GLU A 64 -14.48 -0.27 8.54
CA GLU A 64 -13.39 -0.95 9.25
C GLU A 64 -12.24 0.00 9.63
N MET A 65 -12.12 1.13 8.94
CA MET A 65 -11.14 2.18 9.23
C MET A 65 -11.70 3.30 10.12
N LYS A 66 -12.95 3.22 10.59
CA LYS A 66 -13.53 4.25 11.45
C LYS A 66 -12.69 4.44 12.72
N GLY A 67 -12.27 5.68 12.98
CA GLY A 67 -11.40 6.03 14.11
C GLY A 67 -9.91 5.65 13.92
N VAL A 68 -9.54 5.18 12.74
CA VAL A 68 -8.16 4.82 12.39
C VAL A 68 -7.70 5.66 11.19
N SER A 69 -6.61 6.40 11.33
CA SER A 69 -5.96 7.06 10.18
C SER A 69 -5.21 6.01 9.37
N GLY A 70 -5.30 6.11 8.04
CA GLY A 70 -4.63 5.15 7.17
C GLY A 70 -5.33 4.94 5.83
N ALA A 71 -5.11 3.79 5.21
CA ALA A 71 -5.68 3.48 3.90
C ALA A 71 -5.92 1.98 3.68
N VAL A 72 -6.89 1.70 2.81
CA VAL A 72 -7.18 0.37 2.29
C VAL A 72 -7.22 0.42 0.77
N VAL A 73 -6.47 -0.45 0.11
CA VAL A 73 -6.47 -0.58 -1.35
C VAL A 73 -6.66 -2.04 -1.74
N MET A 74 -7.70 -2.32 -2.54
CA MET A 74 -7.95 -3.65 -3.10
C MET A 74 -7.90 -3.62 -4.63
N ILE A 75 -7.09 -4.48 -5.21
CA ILE A 75 -6.93 -4.66 -6.65
C ILE A 75 -7.47 -6.03 -7.05
N ASN A 76 -8.26 -6.07 -8.12
CA ASN A 76 -8.62 -7.31 -8.79
C ASN A 76 -7.42 -7.83 -9.60
N CYS A 77 -6.96 -9.01 -9.27
CA CYS A 77 -5.78 -9.63 -9.90
C CYS A 77 -6.00 -10.05 -11.36
N LEU A 78 -7.24 -10.13 -11.84
CA LEU A 78 -7.57 -10.61 -13.19
C LEU A 78 -7.51 -9.47 -14.22
N ASP A 79 -7.97 -8.28 -13.86
CA ASP A 79 -8.14 -7.14 -14.75
C ASP A 79 -7.45 -5.85 -14.30
N GLY A 80 -6.83 -5.85 -13.10
CA GLY A 80 -6.15 -4.69 -12.52
C GLY A 80 -7.13 -3.64 -11.97
N GLY A 81 -8.43 -3.94 -11.95
CA GLY A 81 -9.46 -3.02 -11.46
C GLY A 81 -9.31 -2.75 -9.96
N ILE A 82 -9.38 -1.49 -9.59
CA ILE A 82 -9.41 -1.09 -8.17
C ILE A 82 -10.82 -1.24 -7.64
N ASN A 83 -11.04 -2.29 -6.84
CA ASN A 83 -12.35 -2.58 -6.26
C ASN A 83 -12.64 -1.77 -4.99
N CYS A 84 -11.58 -1.31 -4.30
CA CYS A 84 -11.68 -0.48 -3.11
C CYS A 84 -10.46 0.44 -3.00
N LEU A 85 -10.69 1.73 -2.71
CA LEU A 85 -9.67 2.76 -2.52
C LEU A 85 -10.11 3.70 -1.40
N VAL A 86 -9.70 3.39 -0.17
CA VAL A 86 -10.11 4.14 1.03
C VAL A 86 -8.93 4.90 1.61
N SER A 87 -9.16 6.17 1.92
CA SER A 87 -8.31 7.02 2.76
C SER A 87 -9.12 7.43 4.00
N SER A 88 -8.54 7.26 5.19
CA SER A 88 -9.19 7.59 6.47
C SER A 88 -8.22 8.43 7.33
N PRO A 89 -8.71 9.50 8.02
CA PRO A 89 -10.03 10.09 7.83
C PRO A 89 -10.21 10.67 6.42
N SER A 90 -11.46 10.95 6.06
CA SER A 90 -11.84 11.57 4.80
C SER A 90 -12.76 12.75 5.07
N PHE A 91 -13.14 13.44 4.02
CA PHE A 91 -14.09 14.55 4.06
C PHE A 91 -15.31 14.26 3.19
N ASN A 92 -16.40 14.97 3.44
CA ASN A 92 -17.60 14.90 2.61
C ASN A 92 -17.44 15.80 1.38
N ASN A 93 -17.19 15.21 0.22
CA ASN A 93 -17.01 15.94 -1.04
C ASN A 93 -18.28 16.66 -1.52
N ASN A 94 -19.47 16.21 -1.11
CA ASN A 94 -20.72 16.88 -1.48
C ASN A 94 -20.80 18.31 -0.89
N GLU A 95 -20.17 18.56 0.25
CA GLU A 95 -20.13 19.89 0.85
C GLU A 95 -19.36 20.92 0.02
N PHE A 96 -18.51 20.46 -0.90
CA PHE A 96 -17.78 21.32 -1.84
C PHE A 96 -18.58 21.64 -3.11
N SER A 97 -19.70 20.95 -3.35
CA SER A 97 -20.50 21.11 -4.57
C SER A 97 -21.14 22.50 -4.70
N ASP A 98 -21.48 23.10 -3.57
CA ASP A 98 -22.15 24.42 -3.51
C ASP A 98 -21.27 25.49 -2.86
N GLY A 99 -19.98 25.18 -2.69
CA GLY A 99 -18.99 26.01 -1.99
C GLY A 99 -18.83 25.59 -0.53
N VAL A 100 -17.62 25.71 -0.01
CA VAL A 100 -17.28 25.44 1.39
C VAL A 100 -17.05 26.76 2.11
N SER A 101 -17.56 26.92 3.33
CA SER A 101 -17.29 28.10 4.15
C SER A 101 -15.80 28.19 4.52
N GLN A 102 -15.30 29.42 4.69
CA GLN A 102 -13.91 29.64 5.10
C GLN A 102 -13.59 28.97 6.44
N GLU A 103 -14.51 28.97 7.37
CA GLU A 103 -14.38 28.31 8.67
C GLU A 103 -14.18 26.79 8.51
N LYS A 104 -15.02 26.13 7.72
CA LYS A 104 -14.93 24.69 7.46
C LYS A 104 -13.67 24.31 6.70
N TRP A 105 -13.27 25.14 5.72
CA TRP A 105 -12.03 24.97 4.99
C TRP A 105 -10.83 25.05 5.95
N ASN A 106 -10.78 26.05 6.81
CA ASN A 106 -9.73 26.20 7.81
C ASN A 106 -9.71 25.03 8.80
N ALA A 107 -10.87 24.52 9.23
CA ALA A 107 -10.97 23.34 10.08
C ALA A 107 -10.37 22.10 9.42
N LEU A 108 -10.64 21.85 8.12
CA LEU A 108 -10.06 20.74 7.35
C LEU A 108 -8.54 20.89 7.19
N LEU A 109 -8.03 22.11 6.99
CA LEU A 109 -6.59 22.36 6.84
C LEU A 109 -5.82 22.21 8.17
N SER A 110 -6.43 22.58 9.28
CA SER A 110 -5.81 22.53 10.62
C SER A 110 -6.02 21.18 11.33
N ASP A 111 -6.80 20.27 10.76
CA ASP A 111 -7.02 18.96 11.35
C ASP A 111 -5.72 18.14 11.38
N GLN A 112 -5.32 17.74 12.58
CA GLN A 112 -4.08 16.99 12.83
C GLN A 112 -4.02 15.64 12.11
N TYR A 113 -5.16 15.10 11.67
CA TYR A 113 -5.29 13.84 10.94
C TYR A 113 -5.32 14.02 9.42
N ASN A 114 -5.17 15.27 8.91
CA ASN A 114 -5.07 15.60 7.48
C ASN A 114 -6.13 14.88 6.60
N PRO A 115 -7.43 15.13 6.77
CA PRO A 115 -8.50 14.44 6.03
C PRO A 115 -8.47 14.69 4.51
N LEU A 116 -7.85 15.79 4.06
CA LEU A 116 -7.69 16.13 2.64
C LEU A 116 -6.62 15.28 1.93
N LEU A 117 -5.71 14.62 2.69
CA LEU A 117 -4.68 13.77 2.11
C LEU A 117 -5.28 12.44 1.62
N ASN A 118 -5.18 12.17 0.32
CA ASN A 118 -5.51 10.85 -0.20
C ASN A 118 -4.37 9.85 0.11
N ARG A 119 -4.41 9.26 1.30
CA ARG A 119 -3.39 8.33 1.80
C ARG A 119 -3.20 7.12 0.91
N SER A 120 -4.25 6.69 0.20
CA SER A 120 -4.20 5.48 -0.61
C SER A 120 -3.19 5.55 -1.75
N ILE A 121 -2.97 6.75 -2.33
CA ILE A 121 -2.07 6.99 -3.46
C ILE A 121 -0.94 7.97 -3.15
N ALA A 122 -1.06 8.75 -2.07
CA ALA A 122 -0.10 9.81 -1.72
C ALA A 122 0.44 9.70 -0.27
N GLY A 123 -0.09 8.79 0.56
CA GLY A 123 0.52 8.45 1.84
C GLY A 123 1.82 7.69 1.63
N LEU A 124 2.92 8.17 2.22
CA LEU A 124 4.25 7.59 2.10
C LEU A 124 4.69 6.93 3.40
N TYR A 125 4.88 5.62 3.37
CA TYR A 125 5.22 4.80 4.53
C TYR A 125 6.40 3.88 4.23
N SER A 126 7.27 3.66 5.21
CA SER A 126 8.24 2.57 5.11
C SER A 126 7.46 1.23 5.04
N PRO A 127 7.64 0.40 4.00
CA PRO A 127 6.84 -0.82 3.83
C PRO A 127 7.08 -1.86 4.92
N GLY A 128 8.15 -1.73 5.69
CA GLY A 128 8.53 -2.66 6.72
C GLY A 128 8.64 -4.10 6.20
N SER A 129 8.32 -5.05 7.04
CA SER A 129 8.49 -6.48 6.71
C SER A 129 7.66 -6.98 5.52
N THR A 130 6.75 -6.19 4.94
CA THR A 130 6.07 -6.59 3.69
C THR A 130 7.05 -6.63 2.51
N TYR A 131 8.07 -5.77 2.53
CA TYR A 131 9.12 -5.72 1.51
C TYR A 131 10.05 -6.95 1.53
N LYS A 132 10.11 -7.70 2.62
CA LYS A 132 10.89 -8.95 2.70
C LYS A 132 10.50 -9.97 1.62
N LEU A 133 9.28 -9.89 1.09
CA LEU A 133 8.84 -10.71 -0.04
C LEU A 133 9.68 -10.43 -1.30
N ILE A 134 9.92 -9.13 -1.59
CA ILE A 134 10.76 -8.71 -2.73
C ILE A 134 12.21 -9.09 -2.48
N THR A 135 12.72 -8.84 -1.28
CA THR A 135 14.10 -9.20 -0.91
C THR A 135 14.33 -10.71 -1.03
N ALA A 136 13.37 -11.53 -0.57
CA ALA A 136 13.44 -12.98 -0.68
C ALA A 136 13.39 -13.42 -2.14
N LEU A 137 12.47 -12.87 -2.92
CA LEU A 137 12.33 -13.21 -4.34
C LEU A 137 13.60 -12.82 -5.12
N HIS A 138 14.14 -11.64 -4.90
CA HIS A 138 15.42 -11.23 -5.47
C HIS A 138 16.58 -12.17 -5.12
N ALA A 139 16.60 -12.68 -3.88
CA ALA A 139 17.65 -13.63 -3.48
C ALA A 139 17.53 -14.96 -4.23
N ILE A 140 16.32 -15.52 -4.33
CA ILE A 140 16.11 -16.84 -4.96
C ILE A 140 16.08 -16.80 -6.49
N GLU A 141 15.98 -15.61 -7.11
CA GLU A 141 16.19 -15.44 -8.55
C GLU A 141 17.69 -15.57 -8.94
N ASN A 142 18.59 -15.56 -7.97
CA ASN A 142 19.98 -15.95 -8.20
C ASN A 142 20.07 -17.47 -8.20
N GLU A 143 20.46 -18.06 -9.34
CA GLU A 143 20.57 -19.52 -9.54
C GLU A 143 21.47 -20.22 -8.52
N ASN A 144 22.49 -19.53 -7.99
CA ASN A 144 23.41 -20.05 -6.99
C ASN A 144 22.86 -19.95 -5.55
N PHE A 145 21.62 -19.47 -5.35
CA PHE A 145 21.08 -19.32 -4.01
C PHE A 145 20.49 -20.64 -3.50
N ASP A 146 21.08 -21.17 -2.41
CA ASP A 146 20.49 -22.31 -1.71
C ASP A 146 19.26 -21.90 -0.88
N ARG A 147 18.07 -22.33 -1.32
CA ARG A 147 16.79 -22.07 -0.64
C ARG A 147 16.70 -22.73 0.75
N ASN A 148 17.50 -23.76 1.02
CA ASN A 148 17.55 -24.46 2.30
C ASN A 148 18.59 -23.85 3.25
N ARG A 149 19.36 -22.86 2.79
CA ARG A 149 20.35 -22.15 3.59
C ARG A 149 19.73 -21.63 4.88
N LYS A 150 20.32 -22.00 5.99
CA LYS A 150 19.88 -21.61 7.33
C LYS A 150 20.80 -20.56 7.93
N PHE A 151 20.22 -19.69 8.74
CA PHE A 151 20.96 -18.77 9.60
C PHE A 151 20.43 -18.86 11.02
N PHE A 152 21.33 -18.74 11.99
CA PHE A 152 20.95 -18.67 13.40
C PHE A 152 20.58 -17.23 13.78
N CYS A 153 19.38 -17.04 14.34
CA CYS A 153 18.89 -15.77 14.85
C CYS A 153 18.97 -15.74 16.36
N SER A 154 19.98 -15.04 16.90
CA SER A 154 20.15 -14.78 18.35
C SER A 154 19.47 -13.48 18.81
N GLY A 155 18.57 -12.90 17.98
CA GLY A 155 17.95 -11.60 18.27
C GLY A 155 18.69 -10.40 17.63
N HIS A 156 19.87 -10.56 17.09
CA HIS A 156 20.59 -9.49 16.36
C HIS A 156 21.67 -10.05 15.41
N VAL A 157 22.12 -9.18 14.49
CA VAL A 157 23.28 -9.41 13.62
C VAL A 157 24.24 -8.24 13.78
N LYS A 158 25.56 -8.51 13.88
CA LYS A 158 26.58 -7.47 13.94
C LYS A 158 27.09 -7.10 12.55
N LEU A 159 27.30 -5.80 12.31
CA LEU A 159 28.02 -5.24 11.18
C LEU A 159 29.06 -4.25 11.75
N GLY A 160 30.32 -4.64 11.83
CA GLY A 160 31.33 -3.93 12.59
C GLY A 160 30.90 -3.82 14.07
N LYS A 161 30.96 -2.62 14.62
CA LYS A 161 30.54 -2.33 16.01
C LYS A 161 29.02 -2.18 16.19
N ARG A 162 28.23 -2.09 15.10
CA ARG A 162 26.79 -1.84 15.17
C ARG A 162 26.00 -3.16 15.21
N LYS A 163 25.03 -3.24 16.13
CA LYS A 163 24.04 -4.33 16.21
C LYS A 163 22.76 -3.94 15.44
N PHE A 164 22.28 -4.85 14.59
CA PHE A 164 21.00 -4.77 13.91
C PHE A 164 20.05 -5.79 14.53
N HIS A 165 19.02 -5.32 15.19
CA HIS A 165 18.17 -6.16 16.04
C HIS A 165 17.00 -6.77 15.28
N CYS A 166 16.67 -8.02 15.61
CA CYS A 166 15.41 -8.65 15.26
C CYS A 166 14.29 -8.10 16.16
N TRP A 167 13.06 -8.17 15.67
CA TRP A 167 11.91 -7.79 16.49
C TRP A 167 11.71 -8.74 17.69
N LYS A 168 12.13 -10.00 17.59
CA LYS A 168 12.15 -10.96 18.69
C LYS A 168 13.50 -10.90 19.41
N LYS A 169 13.52 -10.39 20.63
CA LYS A 169 14.74 -10.12 21.43
C LYS A 169 15.55 -11.40 21.69
N GLU A 170 14.86 -12.51 22.03
CA GLU A 170 15.46 -13.82 22.30
C GLU A 170 15.88 -14.56 21.01
N GLY A 171 15.58 -14.01 19.85
CA GLY A 171 15.84 -14.62 18.56
C GLY A 171 14.83 -15.70 18.16
N HIS A 172 15.01 -16.22 16.95
CA HIS A 172 14.17 -17.27 16.37
C HIS A 172 14.84 -18.64 16.32
N GLY A 173 16.12 -18.73 16.78
CA GLY A 173 16.94 -19.91 16.61
C GLY A 173 17.34 -20.10 15.14
N GLU A 174 17.48 -21.32 14.71
CA GLU A 174 17.80 -21.67 13.33
C GLU A 174 16.58 -21.47 12.43
N VAL A 175 16.71 -20.71 11.36
CA VAL A 175 15.66 -20.39 10.39
C VAL A 175 16.18 -20.50 8.96
N ASN A 176 15.39 -21.10 8.07
CA ASN A 176 15.56 -21.02 6.63
C ASN A 176 14.73 -19.85 6.05
N LEU A 177 14.78 -19.66 4.73
CA LEU A 177 14.09 -18.54 4.07
C LEU A 177 12.55 -18.58 4.29
N SER A 178 11.92 -19.75 4.19
CA SER A 178 10.47 -19.89 4.38
C SER A 178 10.06 -19.56 5.82
N ASP A 179 10.81 -20.05 6.81
CA ASP A 179 10.58 -19.72 8.22
C ASP A 179 10.85 -18.24 8.51
N ALA A 180 11.84 -17.66 7.87
CA ALA A 180 12.16 -16.23 8.01
C ALA A 180 11.02 -15.34 7.48
N ILE A 181 10.36 -15.72 6.38
CA ILE A 181 9.16 -15.04 5.89
C ILE A 181 7.99 -15.27 6.85
N LYS A 182 7.72 -16.52 7.25
CA LYS A 182 6.62 -16.90 8.13
C LYS A 182 6.67 -16.18 9.48
N LYS A 183 7.85 -16.22 10.14
CA LYS A 183 8.08 -15.62 11.45
C LYS A 183 8.55 -14.16 11.36
N SER A 184 8.72 -13.62 10.15
CA SER A 184 9.23 -12.27 9.89
C SER A 184 10.60 -11.99 10.52
N CYS A 185 11.52 -12.95 10.51
CA CYS A 185 12.85 -12.84 11.12
C CYS A 185 13.73 -11.81 10.40
N ASP A 186 14.12 -10.72 11.09
CA ASP A 186 14.98 -9.68 10.51
C ASP A 186 16.42 -10.18 10.32
N CYS A 187 16.94 -10.97 11.27
CA CYS A 187 18.32 -11.48 11.23
C CYS A 187 18.62 -12.29 9.97
N TYR A 188 17.66 -13.07 9.46
CA TYR A 188 17.83 -13.79 8.21
C TYR A 188 18.12 -12.81 7.06
N PHE A 189 17.29 -11.77 6.93
CA PHE A 189 17.42 -10.76 5.87
C PHE A 189 18.68 -9.90 6.04
N TYR A 190 19.09 -9.60 7.26
CA TYR A 190 20.37 -8.93 7.51
C TYR A 190 21.57 -9.78 7.04
N ASN A 191 21.53 -11.11 7.21
CA ASN A 191 22.57 -11.97 6.66
C ASN A 191 22.55 -11.98 5.13
N LEU A 192 21.37 -12.00 4.48
CA LEU A 192 21.27 -11.83 3.03
C LEU A 192 21.84 -10.49 2.57
N ALA A 193 21.60 -9.40 3.32
CA ALA A 193 22.10 -8.07 2.99
C ALA A 193 23.64 -8.00 2.89
N LYS A 194 24.36 -8.88 3.56
CA LYS A 194 25.84 -8.92 3.46
C LYS A 194 26.32 -9.19 2.03
N GLU A 195 25.54 -9.96 1.27
CA GLU A 195 25.86 -10.41 -0.08
C GLU A 195 25.10 -9.61 -1.16
N MET A 196 24.05 -8.83 -0.77
CA MET A 196 23.22 -8.09 -1.71
C MET A 196 23.82 -6.76 -2.15
N GLU A 197 23.69 -6.49 -3.45
CA GLU A 197 23.98 -5.21 -4.07
C GLU A 197 22.70 -4.37 -4.15
N ILE A 198 22.73 -3.17 -3.55
CA ILE A 198 21.53 -2.31 -3.42
C ILE A 198 20.96 -1.89 -4.78
N ASP A 199 21.81 -1.58 -5.77
CA ASP A 199 21.36 -1.12 -7.08
C ASP A 199 20.62 -2.23 -7.85
N ARG A 200 21.06 -3.49 -7.72
CA ARG A 200 20.36 -4.65 -8.28
C ARG A 200 19.00 -4.86 -7.60
N LEU A 201 18.96 -4.79 -6.27
CA LEU A 201 17.72 -4.89 -5.51
C LEU A 201 16.77 -3.74 -5.85
N ALA A 202 17.26 -2.52 -6.01
CA ALA A 202 16.46 -1.36 -6.39
C ALA A 202 15.85 -1.53 -7.78
N ASN A 203 16.62 -1.98 -8.76
CA ASN A 203 16.12 -2.25 -10.11
C ASN A 203 15.09 -3.39 -10.12
N PHE A 204 15.31 -4.46 -9.36
CA PHE A 204 14.36 -5.56 -9.22
C PHE A 204 13.04 -5.09 -8.58
N SER A 205 13.11 -4.18 -7.61
CA SER A 205 11.93 -3.63 -6.93
C SER A 205 10.99 -2.85 -7.85
N LYS A 206 11.53 -2.21 -8.89
CA LYS A 206 10.74 -1.49 -9.91
C LYS A 206 9.79 -2.41 -10.68
N VAL A 207 10.14 -3.70 -10.83
CA VAL A 207 9.26 -4.72 -11.43
C VAL A 207 7.95 -4.85 -10.66
N PHE A 208 7.98 -4.56 -9.36
CA PHE A 208 6.83 -4.58 -8.46
C PHE A 208 6.26 -3.19 -8.16
N SER A 209 6.65 -2.17 -8.93
CA SER A 209 6.27 -0.76 -8.79
C SER A 209 6.66 -0.11 -7.45
N ILE A 210 7.66 -0.64 -6.77
CA ILE A 210 8.20 0.01 -5.58
C ILE A 210 9.20 1.09 -6.01
N GLY A 211 8.96 2.33 -5.55
CA GLY A 211 9.77 3.50 -5.92
C GLY A 211 9.50 4.06 -7.31
N THR A 212 8.39 3.65 -7.94
CA THR A 212 7.96 4.15 -9.26
C THR A 212 6.45 4.34 -9.29
N SER A 213 5.95 5.22 -10.17
CA SER A 213 4.50 5.36 -10.41
C SER A 213 3.89 4.01 -10.83
N THR A 214 2.68 3.71 -10.34
CA THR A 214 1.94 2.51 -10.69
C THR A 214 1.25 2.62 -12.04
N GLY A 215 1.05 3.85 -12.53
CA GLY A 215 0.29 4.16 -13.73
C GLY A 215 -1.23 4.12 -13.53
N ILE A 216 -1.71 4.32 -12.30
CA ILE A 216 -3.13 4.49 -12.02
C ILE A 216 -3.69 5.68 -12.79
N ASP A 217 -4.95 5.59 -13.21
CA ASP A 217 -5.62 6.57 -14.06
C ASP A 217 -6.26 7.75 -13.31
N ILE A 218 -5.75 8.09 -12.14
CA ILE A 218 -6.12 9.32 -11.40
C ILE A 218 -4.87 10.17 -11.09
N PRO A 219 -5.03 11.49 -10.94
CA PRO A 219 -3.89 12.38 -10.68
C PRO A 219 -3.38 12.31 -9.23
N ASN A 220 -2.22 12.93 -8.99
CA ASN A 220 -1.61 13.11 -7.68
C ASN A 220 -1.10 11.82 -7.01
N GLU A 221 -0.81 10.78 -7.80
CA GLU A 221 -0.08 9.62 -7.29
C GLU A 221 1.37 10.00 -6.95
N LEU A 222 1.86 9.55 -5.79
CA LEU A 222 3.27 9.64 -5.41
C LEU A 222 4.00 8.33 -5.70
N SER A 223 5.19 8.45 -6.28
CA SER A 223 6.01 7.30 -6.70
C SER A 223 6.68 6.55 -5.54
N GLY A 224 6.58 7.05 -4.29
CA GLY A 224 7.39 6.51 -3.21
C GLY A 224 8.88 6.72 -3.44
N LEU A 225 9.69 5.93 -2.75
CA LEU A 225 11.15 5.96 -2.87
C LEU A 225 11.73 4.57 -2.68
N MET A 226 12.44 4.07 -3.69
CA MET A 226 13.37 2.96 -3.55
C MET A 226 14.79 3.52 -3.66
N PRO A 227 15.53 3.62 -2.54
CA PRO A 227 16.85 4.25 -2.53
C PRO A 227 17.90 3.34 -3.18
N ASP A 228 18.83 3.96 -3.90
CA ASP A 228 20.03 3.34 -4.46
C ASP A 228 21.27 4.22 -4.22
N ARG A 229 22.44 3.79 -4.70
CA ARG A 229 23.70 4.54 -4.55
C ARG A 229 23.60 5.93 -5.21
N SER A 230 23.05 5.99 -6.41
CA SER A 230 22.89 7.22 -7.19
C SER A 230 21.98 8.22 -6.48
N TRP A 231 20.82 7.75 -6.00
CA TRP A 231 19.90 8.56 -5.22
C TRP A 231 20.56 9.15 -3.98
N LYS A 232 21.33 8.34 -3.23
CA LYS A 232 21.97 8.81 -1.99
C LYS A 232 22.99 9.90 -2.26
N VAL A 233 23.85 9.73 -3.25
CA VAL A 233 24.83 10.77 -3.64
C VAL A 233 24.12 12.05 -4.04
N LYS A 234 23.08 11.95 -4.89
CA LYS A 234 22.33 13.11 -5.39
C LYS A 234 21.58 13.86 -4.28
N ASN A 235 20.96 13.16 -3.35
CA ASN A 235 20.02 13.76 -2.38
C ASN A 235 20.62 13.97 -0.98
N ARG A 236 21.78 13.35 -0.66
CA ARG A 236 22.44 13.43 0.64
C ARG A 236 23.91 13.84 0.56
N GLY A 237 24.51 13.87 -0.63
CA GLY A 237 25.93 14.17 -0.81
C GLY A 237 26.86 13.08 -0.26
N GLU A 238 26.37 11.90 0.05
CA GLU A 238 27.12 10.83 0.76
C GLU A 238 27.13 9.54 -0.04
N LYS A 239 28.21 8.75 0.12
CA LYS A 239 28.28 7.38 -0.41
C LYS A 239 27.35 6.44 0.35
N TRP A 240 26.84 5.44 -0.36
CA TRP A 240 26.04 4.35 0.24
C TRP A 240 26.84 3.54 1.24
N GLN A 241 26.27 3.31 2.41
CA GLN A 241 26.87 2.50 3.46
C GLN A 241 26.18 1.13 3.52
N LYS A 242 26.93 0.06 3.81
CA LYS A 242 26.38 -1.31 3.91
C LYS A 242 25.23 -1.43 4.92
N GLY A 243 25.30 -0.69 6.02
CA GLY A 243 24.24 -0.64 7.03
C GLY A 243 22.89 -0.11 6.49
N GLU A 244 22.90 0.67 5.41
CA GLU A 244 21.68 1.14 4.75
C GLU A 244 21.03 0.01 3.94
N THR A 245 21.83 -0.87 3.33
CA THR A 245 21.32 -2.12 2.73
C THR A 245 20.60 -2.97 3.79
N PHE A 246 21.17 -3.09 5.01
CA PHE A 246 20.53 -3.82 6.11
C PHE A 246 19.14 -3.27 6.45
N ASN A 247 18.98 -1.96 6.50
CA ASN A 247 17.68 -1.35 6.73
C ASN A 247 16.73 -1.57 5.53
N THR A 248 17.24 -1.40 4.30
CA THR A 248 16.43 -1.48 3.09
C THR A 248 15.86 -2.88 2.86
N VAL A 249 16.65 -3.96 3.09
CA VAL A 249 16.17 -5.35 2.88
C VAL A 249 14.98 -5.75 3.76
N ILE A 250 14.74 -5.03 4.84
CA ILE A 250 13.58 -5.23 5.72
C ILE A 250 12.51 -4.13 5.52
N GLY A 251 12.64 -3.31 4.47
CA GLY A 251 11.67 -2.26 4.13
C GLY A 251 11.71 -1.04 5.05
N GLN A 252 12.88 -0.70 5.58
CA GLN A 252 13.11 0.44 6.48
C GLN A 252 14.17 1.38 5.90
N GLY A 253 14.59 2.38 6.66
CA GLY A 253 15.59 3.37 6.25
C GLY A 253 14.95 4.47 5.39
N PHE A 254 15.51 4.74 4.21
CA PHE A 254 15.00 5.79 3.30
C PHE A 254 13.82 5.34 2.45
N MET A 255 13.49 4.04 2.48
CA MET A 255 12.47 3.47 1.64
C MET A 255 11.07 3.96 2.00
N LEU A 256 10.30 4.36 0.98
CA LEU A 256 8.92 4.82 1.12
C LEU A 256 8.05 4.19 0.03
N SER A 257 6.85 3.77 0.38
CA SER A 257 5.85 3.24 -0.54
C SER A 257 4.44 3.74 -0.20
N THR A 258 3.57 3.79 -1.20
CA THR A 258 2.16 4.07 -1.00
C THR A 258 1.37 2.78 -0.74
N PRO A 259 0.19 2.84 -0.11
CA PRO A 259 -0.73 1.69 0.02
C PRO A 259 -1.08 1.06 -1.32
N LEU A 260 -1.25 1.87 -2.37
CA LEU A 260 -1.48 1.39 -3.73
C LEU A 260 -0.30 0.55 -4.24
N GLN A 261 0.93 1.02 -4.06
CA GLN A 261 2.12 0.25 -4.44
C GLN A 261 2.21 -1.09 -3.71
N LEU A 262 1.89 -1.14 -2.41
CA LEU A 262 1.90 -2.39 -1.65
C LEU A 262 0.81 -3.37 -2.10
N SER A 263 -0.39 -2.87 -2.45
CA SER A 263 -1.44 -3.70 -3.02
C SER A 263 -1.04 -4.23 -4.40
N LEU A 264 -0.45 -3.38 -5.25
CA LEU A 264 0.03 -3.76 -6.58
C LEU A 264 1.19 -4.75 -6.53
N MET A 265 2.16 -4.52 -5.65
CA MET A 265 3.25 -5.47 -5.36
C MET A 265 2.67 -6.85 -5.03
N THR A 266 1.67 -6.88 -4.16
CA THR A 266 1.01 -8.13 -3.74
C THR A 266 0.27 -8.79 -4.90
N ALA A 267 -0.45 -8.02 -5.73
CA ALA A 267 -1.14 -8.52 -6.93
C ALA A 267 -0.15 -9.11 -7.95
N ARG A 268 0.98 -8.43 -8.19
CA ARG A 268 2.05 -8.89 -9.07
C ARG A 268 2.74 -10.15 -8.55
N ILE A 269 3.03 -10.22 -7.26
CA ILE A 269 3.55 -11.45 -6.65
C ILE A 269 2.53 -12.57 -6.81
N ALA A 270 1.25 -12.35 -6.47
CA ALA A 270 0.22 -13.38 -6.49
C ALA A 270 -0.02 -13.98 -7.89
N THR A 271 0.15 -13.20 -8.94
CA THR A 271 -0.19 -13.62 -10.32
C THR A 271 1.01 -13.89 -11.22
N GLY A 272 2.18 -13.35 -10.89
CA GLY A 272 3.33 -13.30 -11.80
C GLY A 272 3.11 -12.42 -13.02
N LYS A 273 2.14 -11.49 -13.00
CA LYS A 273 1.77 -10.63 -14.13
C LYS A 273 2.07 -9.16 -13.88
N LYS A 274 2.41 -8.43 -14.95
CA LYS A 274 2.67 -6.99 -14.95
C LYS A 274 1.36 -6.20 -14.89
N ILE A 275 0.60 -6.38 -13.80
CA ILE A 275 -0.67 -5.69 -13.57
C ILE A 275 -0.45 -4.18 -13.56
N ILE A 276 -1.37 -3.44 -14.20
CA ILE A 276 -1.47 -1.98 -14.17
C ILE A 276 -2.81 -1.63 -13.54
N PRO A 277 -2.85 -0.93 -12.40
CA PRO A 277 -4.09 -0.63 -11.70
C PRO A 277 -4.92 0.40 -12.47
N SER A 278 -6.25 0.29 -12.37
CA SER A 278 -7.18 1.24 -12.99
C SER A 278 -8.43 1.38 -12.14
N ILE A 279 -8.92 2.59 -11.97
CA ILE A 279 -10.25 2.86 -11.42
C ILE A 279 -11.30 2.80 -12.52
N LEU A 280 -10.94 3.30 -13.72
CA LEU A 280 -11.82 3.31 -14.87
C LEU A 280 -11.93 1.92 -15.48
N PHE A 281 -13.16 1.52 -15.80
CA PHE A 281 -13.41 0.22 -16.40
C PHE A 281 -12.73 0.11 -17.76
N LYS A 282 -11.73 -0.79 -17.86
CA LYS A 282 -11.00 -1.13 -19.07
C LYS A 282 -10.66 -2.62 -19.07
N LYS A 283 -11.04 -3.34 -20.12
CA LYS A 283 -10.55 -4.71 -20.32
C LYS A 283 -9.06 -4.65 -20.66
N ARG A 284 -8.24 -5.36 -19.91
CA ARG A 284 -6.78 -5.45 -20.11
C ARG A 284 -6.32 -6.90 -20.04
N LYS A 285 -5.31 -7.24 -20.82
CA LYS A 285 -4.50 -8.44 -20.64
C LYS A 285 -3.13 -7.99 -20.16
N PHE A 286 -2.53 -8.75 -19.29
CA PHE A 286 -1.23 -8.42 -18.71
C PHE A 286 -0.19 -9.44 -19.16
N GLU A 287 0.99 -8.94 -19.50
CA GLU A 287 2.17 -9.75 -19.75
C GLU A 287 2.63 -10.43 -18.46
N ASP A 288 3.28 -11.57 -18.59
CA ASP A 288 3.93 -12.21 -17.46
C ASP A 288 5.13 -11.37 -16.99
N LEU A 289 5.38 -11.35 -15.69
CA LEU A 289 6.64 -10.87 -15.16
C LEU A 289 7.72 -11.89 -15.54
N ASN A 290 8.90 -11.38 -15.89
CA ASN A 290 10.04 -12.26 -16.18
C ASN A 290 10.67 -12.76 -14.85
N ILE A 291 9.91 -13.61 -14.14
CA ILE A 291 10.23 -14.18 -12.82
C ILE A 291 10.03 -15.70 -12.91
N ASN A 292 10.95 -16.46 -12.34
CA ASN A 292 10.85 -17.90 -12.30
C ASN A 292 9.58 -18.36 -11.53
N LYS A 293 8.75 -19.21 -12.16
CA LYS A 293 7.47 -19.67 -11.60
C LYS A 293 7.64 -20.49 -10.32
N GLU A 294 8.72 -21.24 -10.19
CA GLU A 294 9.02 -22.00 -8.97
C GLU A 294 9.37 -21.06 -7.81
N ASN A 295 10.10 -19.96 -8.09
CA ASN A 295 10.43 -18.94 -7.12
C ASN A 295 9.18 -18.20 -6.63
N LEU A 296 8.28 -17.84 -7.54
CA LEU A 296 6.96 -17.30 -7.17
C LEU A 296 6.17 -18.29 -6.30
N SER A 297 6.13 -19.58 -6.69
CA SER A 297 5.46 -20.63 -5.92
C SER A 297 6.04 -20.76 -4.50
N PHE A 298 7.36 -20.65 -4.35
CA PHE A 298 8.00 -20.65 -3.03
C PHE A 298 7.55 -19.48 -2.16
N ILE A 299 7.51 -18.27 -2.74
CA ILE A 299 7.01 -17.08 -2.05
C ILE A 299 5.53 -17.23 -1.69
N HIS A 300 4.68 -17.73 -2.60
CA HIS A 300 3.26 -18.00 -2.33
C HIS A 300 3.06 -18.94 -1.13
N LYS A 301 3.79 -20.07 -1.09
CA LYS A 301 3.75 -21.02 0.02
C LYS A 301 4.22 -20.38 1.33
N SER A 302 5.23 -19.53 1.28
CA SER A 302 5.72 -18.80 2.45
C SER A 302 4.70 -17.77 2.94
N MET A 303 4.04 -17.02 2.03
CA MET A 303 2.94 -16.10 2.37
C MET A 303 1.72 -16.85 2.93
N TYR A 304 1.42 -18.04 2.40
CA TYR A 304 0.38 -18.91 2.95
C TYR A 304 0.70 -19.31 4.40
N ALA A 305 1.94 -19.69 4.67
CA ALA A 305 2.39 -20.08 6.01
C ALA A 305 2.27 -18.94 7.03
N VAL A 306 2.50 -17.68 6.63
CA VAL A 306 2.31 -16.49 7.49
C VAL A 306 0.89 -16.43 8.07
N VAL A 307 -0.12 -16.81 7.30
CA VAL A 307 -1.54 -16.66 7.68
C VAL A 307 -2.14 -17.96 8.20
N ASN A 308 -1.72 -19.12 7.68
CA ASN A 308 -2.46 -20.38 7.90
C ASN A 308 -1.71 -21.41 8.77
N GLN A 309 -0.42 -21.23 9.03
CA GLN A 309 0.34 -22.14 9.90
C GLN A 309 0.53 -21.56 11.29
N ILE A 310 0.60 -22.44 12.28
CA ILE A 310 0.95 -22.11 13.67
C ILE A 310 2.30 -21.36 13.67
N ASN A 311 2.45 -20.36 14.52
CA ASN A 311 3.60 -19.43 14.58
C ASN A 311 3.78 -18.52 13.35
N GLY A 312 2.85 -18.48 12.39
CA GLY A 312 2.75 -17.44 11.39
C GLY A 312 2.32 -16.12 12.01
N THR A 313 2.94 -15.00 11.59
CA THR A 313 2.69 -13.69 12.22
C THR A 313 1.25 -13.16 12.05
N ALA A 314 0.45 -13.73 11.14
CA ALA A 314 -0.97 -13.39 10.93
C ALA A 314 -1.91 -14.58 11.15
N PHE A 315 -1.51 -15.60 11.90
CA PHE A 315 -2.31 -16.82 12.10
C PHE A 315 -3.71 -16.55 12.67
N SER A 316 -3.85 -15.59 13.57
CA SER A 316 -5.15 -15.17 14.14
C SER A 316 -6.12 -14.60 13.10
N SER A 317 -5.60 -14.15 11.96
CA SER A 317 -6.37 -13.57 10.85
C SER A 317 -6.68 -14.57 9.74
N LYS A 318 -6.41 -15.88 9.93
CA LYS A 318 -6.76 -16.91 8.94
C LYS A 318 -8.25 -16.89 8.60
N LEU A 319 -8.56 -17.19 7.34
CA LEU A 319 -9.94 -17.36 6.88
C LEU A 319 -10.40 -18.80 7.13
N ASN A 320 -11.67 -18.94 7.51
CA ASN A 320 -12.34 -20.23 7.55
C ASN A 320 -12.71 -20.68 6.12
N GLY A 321 -13.07 -21.97 5.95
CA GLY A 321 -13.47 -22.50 4.63
C GLY A 321 -12.30 -22.77 3.69
N THR A 322 -12.60 -22.98 2.40
CA THR A 322 -11.66 -23.42 1.36
C THR A 322 -10.83 -22.27 0.76
N ASN A 323 -11.41 -21.07 0.67
CA ASN A 323 -10.78 -19.89 0.06
C ASN A 323 -9.79 -19.24 1.03
N LYS A 324 -8.60 -19.85 1.15
CA LYS A 324 -7.55 -19.38 2.05
C LYS A 324 -6.90 -18.09 1.54
N MET A 325 -6.45 -17.27 2.48
CA MET A 325 -5.69 -16.04 2.24
C MET A 325 -4.20 -16.29 2.47
N ALA A 326 -3.35 -15.69 1.64
CA ALA A 326 -1.91 -15.62 1.85
C ALA A 326 -1.49 -14.16 2.02
N GLY A 327 -0.51 -13.87 2.88
CA GLY A 327 -0.18 -12.47 3.16
C GLY A 327 1.13 -12.28 3.92
N LYS A 328 1.41 -11.03 4.27
CA LYS A 328 2.59 -10.64 5.04
C LYS A 328 2.28 -9.45 5.94
N THR A 329 2.60 -9.58 7.22
CA THR A 329 2.56 -8.48 8.18
C THR A 329 3.76 -7.55 8.01
N GLY A 330 3.54 -6.27 8.23
CA GLY A 330 4.54 -5.24 8.33
C GLY A 330 4.32 -4.38 9.57
N THR A 331 5.39 -3.80 10.06
CA THR A 331 5.39 -2.74 11.06
C THR A 331 6.38 -1.69 10.58
N SER A 332 5.89 -0.48 10.33
CA SER A 332 6.71 0.64 9.90
C SER A 332 7.14 1.44 11.11
N GLN A 333 8.44 1.40 11.42
CA GLN A 333 8.98 2.19 12.53
C GLN A 333 8.92 3.68 12.20
N VAL A 334 8.32 4.46 13.11
CA VAL A 334 8.20 5.92 12.98
C VAL A 334 9.38 6.63 13.66
N ARG A 335 9.90 6.06 14.73
CA ARG A 335 11.00 6.65 15.50
C ARG A 335 12.26 5.79 15.47
N LYS A 336 13.39 6.42 15.67
CA LYS A 336 14.65 5.74 15.93
C LYS A 336 14.67 5.26 17.37
N ILE A 337 14.91 3.97 17.60
CA ILE A 337 15.13 3.40 18.94
C ILE A 337 16.60 3.53 19.27
N SER A 338 16.93 4.20 20.39
CA SER A 338 18.32 4.38 20.83
C SER A 338 18.94 3.08 21.34
N LEU A 339 20.27 3.02 21.41
CA LEU A 339 20.95 1.86 22.01
C LEU A 339 20.64 1.72 23.49
N GLU A 340 20.61 2.84 24.22
CA GLU A 340 20.26 2.89 25.63
C GLU A 340 18.86 2.33 25.91
N GLU A 341 17.88 2.67 25.05
CA GLU A 341 16.53 2.12 25.15
C GLU A 341 16.49 0.60 24.89
N ARG A 342 17.31 0.12 23.95
CA ARG A 342 17.39 -1.32 23.64
C ARG A 342 18.09 -2.15 24.73
N GLU A 343 18.96 -1.51 25.51
CA GLU A 343 19.73 -2.13 26.59
C GLU A 343 19.02 -2.04 27.94
N ARG A 344 17.91 -1.33 28.04
CA ARG A 344 17.08 -1.30 29.26
C ARG A 344 16.63 -2.70 29.67
N GLU A 345 16.56 -2.95 30.97
CA GLU A 345 16.00 -4.20 31.51
C GLU A 345 14.55 -4.41 31.09
N ASP A 346 13.75 -3.33 31.13
CA ASP A 346 12.35 -3.30 30.68
C ASP A 346 12.20 -3.45 29.15
N GLY A 347 13.29 -3.44 28.38
CA GLY A 347 13.31 -3.50 26.93
C GLY A 347 12.88 -2.19 26.25
N VAL A 348 12.50 -2.27 24.97
CA VAL A 348 12.03 -1.14 24.17
C VAL A 348 10.65 -0.71 24.65
N ILE A 349 10.43 0.62 24.75
CA ILE A 349 9.12 1.19 25.13
C ILE A 349 8.04 0.67 24.19
N LYS A 350 6.98 0.10 24.75
CA LYS A 350 5.86 -0.47 23.99
C LYS A 350 5.07 0.64 23.29
N ASN A 351 4.50 0.33 22.11
CA ASN A 351 3.73 1.31 21.33
C ASN A 351 2.60 1.97 22.13
N GLU A 352 1.94 1.22 23.00
CA GLU A 352 0.84 1.70 23.84
C GLU A 352 1.27 2.77 24.84
N GLN A 353 2.54 2.78 25.24
CA GLN A 353 3.16 3.74 26.17
C GLN A 353 3.67 4.99 25.47
N LEU A 354 3.78 4.96 24.12
CA LEU A 354 4.23 6.10 23.33
C LEU A 354 3.07 7.06 23.07
N VAL A 355 3.39 8.36 22.92
CA VAL A 355 2.44 9.32 22.36
C VAL A 355 2.05 8.91 20.95
N TYR A 356 0.80 9.15 20.54
CA TYR A 356 0.22 8.64 19.30
C TYR A 356 1.14 8.79 18.09
N LYS A 357 1.68 9.99 17.84
CA LYS A 357 2.52 10.32 16.67
C LYS A 357 3.85 9.56 16.61
N LEU A 358 4.31 8.97 17.70
CA LEU A 358 5.57 8.19 17.75
C LEU A 358 5.36 6.69 17.66
N ARG A 359 4.11 6.23 17.64
CA ARG A 359 3.78 4.81 17.49
C ARG A 359 4.05 4.35 16.06
N ASP A 360 4.44 3.10 15.91
CA ASP A 360 4.67 2.47 14.62
C ASP A 360 3.37 2.34 13.81
N HIS A 361 3.47 2.32 12.48
CA HIS A 361 2.32 2.02 11.63
C HIS A 361 2.12 0.52 11.46
N SER A 362 0.87 0.10 11.54
CA SER A 362 0.43 -1.28 11.32
C SER A 362 0.19 -1.50 9.83
N ILE A 363 0.83 -2.52 9.24
CA ILE A 363 0.73 -2.83 7.81
C ILE A 363 0.40 -4.30 7.61
N PHE A 364 -0.48 -4.59 6.66
CA PHE A 364 -0.71 -5.95 6.20
C PHE A 364 -1.03 -5.96 4.70
N THR A 365 -0.39 -6.88 3.98
CA THR A 365 -0.70 -7.14 2.57
C THR A 365 -1.09 -8.60 2.40
N CYS A 366 -2.11 -8.86 1.57
CA CYS A 366 -2.57 -10.21 1.34
C CYS A 366 -3.25 -10.34 -0.03
N TYR A 367 -3.42 -11.59 -0.45
CA TYR A 367 -4.27 -11.94 -1.59
C TYR A 367 -5.11 -13.17 -1.27
N ALA A 368 -6.23 -13.30 -1.95
CA ALA A 368 -7.11 -14.46 -1.86
C ALA A 368 -7.96 -14.61 -3.15
N PRO A 369 -8.45 -15.85 -3.45
CA PRO A 369 -8.05 -17.13 -2.88
C PRO A 369 -6.60 -17.49 -3.18
N PHE A 370 -5.98 -18.31 -2.33
CA PHE A 370 -4.57 -18.71 -2.46
C PHE A 370 -4.29 -19.39 -3.81
N HIS A 371 -5.11 -20.35 -4.22
CA HIS A 371 -4.87 -21.13 -5.45
C HIS A 371 -5.26 -20.40 -6.74
N LYS A 372 -6.22 -19.47 -6.69
CA LYS A 372 -6.70 -18.68 -7.85
C LYS A 372 -6.83 -17.22 -7.41
N PRO A 373 -5.72 -16.47 -7.31
CA PRO A 373 -5.74 -15.10 -6.83
C PRO A 373 -6.74 -14.23 -7.60
N LYS A 374 -7.73 -13.67 -6.89
CA LYS A 374 -8.71 -12.74 -7.45
C LYS A 374 -8.58 -11.35 -6.85
N PHE A 375 -8.29 -11.25 -5.55
CA PHE A 375 -8.17 -9.98 -4.86
C PHE A 375 -6.82 -9.88 -4.17
N ALA A 376 -6.11 -8.77 -4.39
CA ALA A 376 -4.94 -8.37 -3.60
C ALA A 376 -5.30 -7.12 -2.80
N LEU A 377 -4.91 -7.09 -1.53
CA LEU A 377 -5.31 -6.08 -0.57
C LEU A 377 -4.11 -5.59 0.22
N ALA A 378 -4.00 -4.28 0.40
CA ALA A 378 -3.10 -3.65 1.36
C ALA A 378 -3.90 -2.81 2.36
N VAL A 379 -3.56 -2.94 3.64
CA VAL A 379 -4.10 -2.15 4.74
C VAL A 379 -2.95 -1.50 5.47
N ILE A 380 -3.02 -0.19 5.65
CA ILE A 380 -2.12 0.59 6.50
C ILE A 380 -2.97 1.32 7.53
N ALA A 381 -2.63 1.14 8.82
CA ALA A 381 -3.23 1.86 9.93
C ALA A 381 -2.11 2.64 10.65
N GLU A 382 -2.17 3.97 10.55
CA GLU A 382 -1.17 4.88 11.10
C GLU A 382 -1.16 4.78 12.63
N HIS A 383 0.06 4.69 13.20
CA HIS A 383 0.28 4.75 14.65
C HIS A 383 -0.43 3.68 15.49
N MET A 384 -0.81 2.55 14.85
CA MET A 384 -1.55 1.47 15.48
C MET A 384 -0.68 0.25 15.84
N GLY A 385 0.64 0.36 15.72
CA GLY A 385 1.60 -0.65 16.17
C GLY A 385 1.70 -1.85 15.22
N SER A 386 1.52 -3.06 15.74
CA SER A 386 1.77 -4.30 15.01
C SER A 386 0.76 -4.58 13.90
N GLY A 387 1.27 -4.94 12.71
CA GLY A 387 0.46 -5.37 11.56
C GLY A 387 -0.42 -6.58 11.84
N SER A 388 -0.02 -7.48 12.74
CA SER A 388 -0.80 -8.64 13.15
C SER A 388 -2.01 -8.29 14.03
N LYS A 389 -1.93 -7.21 14.81
CA LYS A 389 -2.98 -6.83 15.78
C LYS A 389 -4.08 -5.95 15.17
N VAL A 390 -3.77 -5.13 14.16
CA VAL A 390 -4.72 -4.16 13.60
C VAL A 390 -4.94 -4.35 12.10
N ALA A 391 -3.92 -4.20 11.26
CA ALA A 391 -4.09 -4.25 9.81
C ALA A 391 -4.55 -5.62 9.29
N ALA A 392 -4.04 -6.73 9.84
CA ALA A 392 -4.43 -8.07 9.40
C ALA A 392 -5.90 -8.43 9.76
N PRO A 393 -6.43 -8.13 10.97
CA PRO A 393 -7.86 -8.30 11.27
C PRO A 393 -8.77 -7.45 10.38
N ILE A 394 -8.42 -6.19 10.08
CA ILE A 394 -9.17 -5.34 9.16
C ILE A 394 -9.21 -5.99 7.76
N ALA A 395 -8.04 -6.38 7.24
CA ALA A 395 -7.93 -7.05 5.95
C ALA A 395 -8.75 -8.34 5.89
N LYS A 396 -8.75 -9.15 6.96
CA LYS A 396 -9.57 -10.36 7.07
C LYS A 396 -11.05 -10.08 6.84
N ARG A 397 -11.62 -9.09 7.54
CA ARG A 397 -13.06 -8.77 7.45
C ARG A 397 -13.46 -8.24 6.08
N ILE A 398 -12.61 -7.44 5.45
CA ILE A 398 -12.83 -6.95 4.08
C ILE A 398 -12.73 -8.11 3.07
N MET A 399 -11.70 -8.95 3.20
CA MET A 399 -11.50 -10.09 2.31
C MET A 399 -12.63 -11.14 2.43
N GLN A 400 -13.18 -11.36 3.64
CA GLN A 400 -14.34 -12.23 3.84
C GLN A 400 -15.53 -11.75 3.02
N LEU A 401 -15.85 -10.46 3.05
CA LEU A 401 -16.94 -9.90 2.24
C LEU A 401 -16.65 -10.03 0.74
N ALA A 402 -15.42 -9.72 0.31
CA ALA A 402 -15.03 -9.83 -1.09
C ALA A 402 -15.19 -11.26 -1.63
N LEU A 403 -14.76 -12.26 -0.85
CA LEU A 403 -14.86 -13.67 -1.24
C LEU A 403 -16.29 -14.22 -1.18
N SER A 404 -17.12 -13.76 -0.24
CA SER A 404 -18.49 -14.27 -0.11
C SER A 404 -19.43 -13.79 -1.21
N LYS A 405 -19.19 -12.58 -1.75
CA LYS A 405 -20.12 -11.95 -2.72
C LYS A 405 -19.56 -11.80 -4.13
N TYR A 406 -18.26 -11.75 -4.28
CA TYR A 406 -17.63 -11.37 -5.54
C TYR A 406 -16.61 -12.41 -6.04
N LEU A 407 -16.56 -13.62 -5.45
CA LEU A 407 -15.79 -14.73 -5.98
C LEU A 407 -16.59 -15.44 -7.08
#